data_05848e6865b0acc61c9c59795e44e38f
#
_entry.id   05848e6865b0acc61c9c59795e44e38f
#
_cell.length_a   1.000
_cell.length_b   1.000
_cell.length_c   1.000
_cell.angle_alpha   90.00
_cell.angle_beta   90.00
_cell.angle_gamma   90.00
#
_symmetry.space_group_name_H-M   'P 1'
#
loop_
_entity.id
_entity.type
_entity.pdbx_description
1 polymer ?
#
loop_
_entity_poly.entity_id
_entity_poly.type
_entity_poly.pdbx_seq_one_letter_code
_entity_poly.pdbx_strand_id
1 'polypeptide(L)'
;MANEPDKVLAFVRGSLLFVFNFNPTQSFTDYGVLVPPATKWRHLFDTDEVRFGGQGRMAAGARYEPLVVRDADRNEFVQQVRLYLPARTAVVLERVI
;
A
#
# COMPACT_ATOMS: atom_id res chain seq x y z
N MET A 1 4.07 -8.12 5.18
CA MET A 1 2.98 -7.78 6.13
C MET A 1 1.70 -8.46 5.71
N ALA A 2 1.01 -9.08 6.64
CA ALA A 2 -0.30 -9.69 6.38
C ALA A 2 -1.26 -9.31 7.51
N ASN A 3 -2.44 -8.81 7.15
CA ASN A 3 -3.49 -8.48 8.10
C ASN A 3 -4.73 -9.31 7.75
N GLU A 4 -4.94 -10.40 8.49
CA GLU A 4 -6.05 -11.32 8.21
C GLU A 4 -7.43 -10.72 8.46
N PRO A 5 -7.67 -9.96 9.55
CA PRO A 5 -8.97 -9.31 9.74
C PRO A 5 -9.34 -8.37 8.60
N ASP A 6 -8.37 -7.60 8.09
CA ASP A 6 -8.60 -6.67 6.99
C ASP A 6 -8.50 -7.33 5.62
N LYS A 7 -7.91 -8.52 5.55
CA LYS A 7 -7.61 -9.26 4.31
C LYS A 7 -6.66 -8.48 3.40
N VAL A 8 -5.64 -7.87 4.00
CA VAL A 8 -4.59 -7.12 3.30
C VAL A 8 -3.27 -7.88 3.37
N LEU A 9 -2.60 -7.96 2.23
CA LEU A 9 -1.26 -8.53 2.12
C LEU A 9 -0.36 -7.54 1.41
N ALA A 10 0.84 -7.31 1.96
CA ALA A 10 1.82 -6.43 1.34
C ALA A 10 3.22 -7.03 1.47
N PHE A 11 4.01 -6.90 0.41
CA PHE A 11 5.41 -7.36 0.43
C PHE A 11 6.25 -6.59 -0.59
N VAL A 12 7.55 -6.58 -0.34
CA VAL A 12 8.54 -5.94 -1.22
C VAL A 12 9.29 -7.02 -2.01
N ARG A 13 9.44 -6.79 -3.30
CA ARG A 13 10.27 -7.58 -4.20
C ARG A 13 11.14 -6.64 -5.02
N GLY A 14 12.45 -6.62 -4.77
CA GLY A 14 13.35 -5.70 -5.44
C GLY A 14 12.94 -4.25 -5.20
N SER A 15 12.67 -3.52 -6.26
CA SER A 15 12.24 -2.13 -6.20
C SER A 15 10.72 -1.95 -6.20
N LEU A 16 9.96 -3.02 -6.04
CA LEU A 16 8.50 -2.99 -6.11
C LEU A 16 7.87 -3.36 -4.76
N LEU A 17 6.82 -2.64 -4.41
CA LEU A 17 5.96 -2.94 -3.27
C LEU A 17 4.59 -3.37 -3.81
N PHE A 18 4.20 -4.58 -3.46
CA PHE A 18 2.90 -5.14 -3.83
C PHE A 18 1.96 -5.05 -2.64
N VAL A 19 0.78 -4.48 -2.85
CA VAL A 19 -0.25 -4.39 -1.81
C VAL A 19 -1.56 -4.95 -2.37
N PHE A 20 -2.12 -5.92 -1.69
CA PHE A 20 -3.37 -6.57 -2.07
C PHE A 20 -4.43 -6.32 -1.01
N ASN A 21 -5.57 -5.79 -1.42
CA ASN A 21 -6.77 -5.75 -0.58
C ASN A 21 -7.73 -6.80 -1.10
N PHE A 22 -7.77 -7.95 -0.43
CA PHE A 22 -8.66 -9.05 -0.77
C PHE A 22 -10.05 -8.93 -0.15
N ASN A 23 -10.30 -7.87 0.61
CA ASN A 23 -11.60 -7.68 1.22
C ASN A 23 -12.65 -7.48 0.13
N PRO A 24 -13.73 -8.28 0.12
CA PRO A 24 -14.72 -8.24 -0.96
C PRO A 24 -15.57 -6.97 -0.96
N THR A 25 -15.68 -6.28 0.16
CA THR A 25 -16.64 -5.18 0.32
C THR A 25 -16.03 -3.92 0.93
N GLN A 26 -14.92 -4.02 1.66
CA GLN A 26 -14.39 -2.90 2.43
C GLN A 26 -13.16 -2.28 1.75
N SER A 27 -13.27 -0.99 1.46
CA SER A 27 -12.13 -0.15 1.08
C SER A 27 -11.58 0.53 2.34
N PHE A 28 -10.27 0.75 2.38
CA PHE A 28 -9.62 1.40 3.51
C PHE A 28 -9.04 2.73 3.07
N THR A 29 -9.36 3.78 3.82
CA THR A 29 -8.72 5.09 3.64
C THR A 29 -7.50 5.17 4.54
N ASP A 30 -6.44 5.83 4.05
CA ASP A 30 -5.24 6.11 4.83
C ASP A 30 -4.65 4.86 5.51
N TYR A 31 -4.58 3.77 4.76
CA TYR A 31 -4.11 2.48 5.29
C TYR A 31 -2.58 2.47 5.38
N GLY A 32 -2.06 2.13 6.55
CA GLY A 32 -0.63 2.08 6.80
C GLY A 32 0.00 0.76 6.36
N VAL A 33 0.94 0.82 5.42
CA VAL A 33 1.68 -0.33 4.93
C VAL A 33 3.14 -0.19 5.35
N LEU A 34 3.67 -1.18 6.05
CA LEU A 34 5.06 -1.17 6.51
C LEU A 34 6.01 -1.21 5.31
N VAL A 35 7.03 -0.36 5.36
CA VAL A 35 8.06 -0.28 4.32
C VAL A 35 9.45 -0.28 4.95
N PRO A 36 10.50 -0.65 4.19
CA PRO A 36 11.87 -0.51 4.67
C PRO A 36 12.18 0.95 5.03
N PRO A 37 13.04 1.20 6.03
CA PRO A 37 13.35 2.56 6.47
C PRO A 37 13.89 3.43 5.35
N ALA A 38 13.49 4.71 5.37
CA ALA A 38 13.96 5.75 4.44
C ALA A 38 13.67 5.43 2.97
N THR A 39 12.60 4.70 2.67
CA THR A 39 12.21 4.40 1.29
C THR A 39 11.00 5.23 0.89
N LYS A 40 11.09 5.84 -0.29
CA LYS A 40 10.00 6.60 -0.91
C LYS A 40 9.43 5.79 -2.06
N TRP A 41 8.12 5.89 -2.27
CA TRP A 41 7.41 5.05 -3.23
C TRP A 41 6.55 5.90 -4.16
N ARG A 42 6.33 5.39 -5.36
CA ARG A 42 5.47 6.02 -6.36
C ARG A 42 4.50 4.99 -6.92
N HIS A 43 3.25 5.40 -7.09
CA HIS A 43 2.24 4.55 -7.74
C HIS A 43 2.70 4.19 -9.16
N LEU A 44 2.78 2.90 -9.43
CA LEU A 44 3.14 2.38 -10.75
C LEU A 44 1.89 1.99 -11.51
N PHE A 45 1.09 1.09 -10.96
CA PHE A 45 -0.23 0.74 -11.50
C PHE A 45 -1.08 0.06 -10.42
N ASP A 46 -2.38 -0.07 -10.69
CA ASP A 46 -3.30 -0.80 -9.84
C ASP A 46 -4.39 -1.46 -10.70
N THR A 47 -5.05 -2.47 -10.14
CA THR A 47 -6.10 -3.20 -10.85
C THR A 47 -7.43 -2.45 -10.92
N ASP A 48 -7.56 -1.34 -10.22
CA ASP A 48 -8.75 -0.48 -10.25
C ASP A 48 -8.71 0.55 -11.37
N GLU A 49 -7.62 0.58 -12.16
CA GLU A 49 -7.53 1.50 -13.31
C GLU A 49 -8.59 1.18 -14.34
N VAL A 50 -9.12 2.25 -14.94
CA VAL A 50 -10.18 2.13 -15.94
C VAL A 50 -9.76 1.23 -17.11
N ARG A 51 -8.49 1.27 -17.50
CA ARG A 51 -7.93 0.42 -18.58
C ARG A 51 -8.04 -1.08 -18.28
N PHE A 52 -8.19 -1.46 -17.00
CA PHE A 52 -8.38 -2.85 -16.58
C PHE A 52 -9.83 -3.16 -16.19
N GLY A 53 -10.77 -2.27 -16.52
CA GLY A 53 -12.17 -2.42 -16.16
C GLY A 53 -12.52 -1.95 -14.75
N GLY A 54 -11.61 -1.27 -14.07
CA GLY A 54 -11.84 -0.73 -12.74
C GLY A 54 -12.54 0.62 -12.73
N GLN A 55 -12.63 1.22 -11.55
CA GLN A 55 -13.33 2.48 -11.33
C GLN A 55 -12.42 3.69 -11.29
N GLY A 56 -11.09 3.50 -11.34
CA GLY A 56 -10.12 4.59 -11.35
C GLY A 56 -10.06 5.37 -10.04
N ARG A 57 -10.18 4.70 -8.90
CA ARG A 57 -10.24 5.35 -7.59
C ARG A 57 -8.89 5.76 -7.02
N MET A 58 -7.78 5.25 -7.57
CA MET A 58 -6.43 5.57 -7.10
C MET A 58 -5.78 6.62 -7.99
N ALA A 59 -4.92 7.46 -7.38
CA ALA A 59 -4.22 8.53 -8.10
C ALA A 59 -3.00 7.97 -8.81
N ALA A 60 -3.02 7.97 -10.14
CA ALA A 60 -1.91 7.50 -10.97
C ALA A 60 -0.66 8.37 -10.73
N GLY A 61 0.49 7.70 -10.54
CA GLY A 61 1.76 8.37 -10.33
C GLY A 61 1.92 9.08 -8.98
N ALA A 62 0.99 8.91 -8.05
CA ALA A 62 1.08 9.52 -6.73
C ALA A 62 2.33 9.05 -5.99
N ARG A 63 2.93 9.97 -5.24
CA ARG A 63 4.14 9.69 -4.43
C ARG A 63 3.77 9.54 -2.97
N TYR A 64 4.46 8.61 -2.31
CA TYR A 64 4.23 8.30 -0.90
C TYR A 64 5.53 8.42 -0.14
N GLU A 65 5.53 9.31 0.86
CA GLU A 65 6.65 9.51 1.77
C GLU A 65 6.50 8.59 2.98
N PRO A 66 7.60 8.02 3.50
CA PRO A 66 7.51 7.19 4.68
C PRO A 66 7.20 8.02 5.92
N LEU A 67 6.29 7.52 6.74
CA LEU A 67 5.95 8.09 8.04
C LEU A 67 6.52 7.20 9.14
N VAL A 68 7.18 7.81 10.10
CA VAL A 68 7.68 7.10 11.27
C VAL A 68 6.56 6.97 12.28
N VAL A 69 6.24 5.74 12.67
CA VAL A 69 5.24 5.46 13.68
C VAL A 69 5.83 4.54 14.75
N ARG A 70 5.29 4.62 15.96
CA ARG A 70 5.71 3.73 17.03
C ARG A 70 4.88 2.46 17.00
N ASP A 71 5.58 1.33 16.96
CA ASP A 71 4.95 0.03 17.14
C ASP A 71 4.95 -0.31 18.64
N ALA A 72 3.78 -0.16 19.27
CA ALA A 72 3.64 -0.36 20.71
C ALA A 72 3.91 -1.82 21.12
N ASP A 73 3.58 -2.79 20.26
CA ASP A 73 3.76 -4.21 20.57
C ASP A 73 5.23 -4.60 20.59
N ARG A 74 6.03 -4.00 19.70
CA ARG A 74 7.47 -4.27 19.61
C ARG A 74 8.31 -3.27 20.39
N ASN A 75 7.69 -2.19 20.87
CA ASN A 75 8.37 -1.08 21.52
C ASN A 75 9.50 -0.49 20.66
N GLU A 76 9.24 -0.34 19.37
CA GLU A 76 10.20 0.18 18.40
C GLU A 76 9.51 1.11 17.42
N PHE A 77 10.30 1.90 16.68
CA PHE A 77 9.78 2.74 15.60
C PHE A 77 9.86 1.98 14.28
N VAL A 78 8.80 2.07 13.50
CA VAL A 78 8.72 1.50 12.15
C VAL A 78 8.33 2.60 11.19
N GLN A 79 8.53 2.36 9.89
CA GLN A 79 8.11 3.29 8.85
C GLN A 79 7.01 2.68 8.01
N GLN A 80 6.05 3.50 7.62
CA GLN A 80 4.94 3.06 6.78
C GLN A 80 4.59 4.14 5.78
N VAL A 81 4.04 3.73 4.65
CA VAL A 81 3.35 4.63 3.72
C VAL A 81 1.85 4.48 3.95
N ARG A 82 1.10 5.56 3.73
CA ARG A 82 -0.34 5.56 3.91
C ARG A 82 -1.02 5.77 2.58
N LEU A 83 -1.95 4.88 2.23
CA LEU A 83 -2.60 4.93 0.95
C LEU A 83 -4.05 4.47 1.04
N TYR A 84 -4.84 4.87 0.06
CA TYR A 84 -6.19 4.38 -0.11
C TYR A 84 -6.13 3.00 -0.77
N LEU A 85 -6.80 2.02 -0.17
CA LEU A 85 -6.89 0.66 -0.69
C LEU A 85 -8.34 0.32 -1.03
N PRO A 86 -8.76 0.47 -2.30
CA PRO A 86 -10.09 0.03 -2.71
C PRO A 86 -10.28 -1.47 -2.50
N ALA A 87 -11.50 -1.88 -2.18
CA ALA A 87 -11.83 -3.30 -2.05
C ALA A 87 -11.50 -4.06 -3.34
N ARG A 88 -11.03 -5.29 -3.22
CA ARG A 88 -10.70 -6.19 -4.33
C ARG A 88 -9.65 -5.62 -5.27
N THR A 89 -8.70 -4.87 -4.75
CA THR A 89 -7.71 -4.18 -5.56
C THR A 89 -6.30 -4.62 -5.19
N ALA A 90 -5.46 -4.75 -6.20
CA ALA A 90 -4.02 -4.87 -6.05
C ALA A 90 -3.38 -3.58 -6.55
N VAL A 91 -2.41 -3.06 -5.81
CA VAL A 91 -1.63 -1.90 -6.22
C VAL A 91 -0.14 -2.23 -6.17
N VAL A 92 0.59 -1.70 -7.13
CA VAL A 92 2.04 -1.83 -7.19
C VAL A 92 2.66 -0.45 -7.14
N LEU A 93 3.54 -0.25 -6.17
CA LEU A 93 4.34 0.96 -6.05
C LEU A 93 5.78 0.62 -6.41
N GLU A 94 6.49 1.58 -7.00
CA GLU A 94 7.93 1.43 -7.26
C GLU A 94 8.71 2.36 -6.36
N ARG A 95 9.91 1.91 -5.95
CA ARG A 95 10.80 2.70 -5.12
C ARG A 95 11.36 3.86 -5.93
N VAL A 96 11.30 5.06 -5.35
CA VAL A 96 11.90 6.26 -5.90
C VAL A 96 13.32 6.39 -5.35
N ILE A 97 14.28 6.51 -6.24
CA ILE A 97 15.70 6.65 -5.90
C ILE A 97 16.08 8.11 -5.86
#